data_d55b0c481f7d0105f2b4a02698358b2e
#
_entry.id   d55b0c481f7d0105f2b4a02698358b2e
#
_cell.length_a   1.000
_cell.length_b   1.000
_cell.length_c   1.000
_cell.angle_alpha   90.00
_cell.angle_beta   90.00
_cell.angle_gamma   90.00
#
_symmetry.space_group_name_H-M   'P 1'
#
loop_
_entity.id
_entity.type
_entity.pdbx_description
1 polymer ?
#
loop_
_entity_poly.entity_id
_entity_poly.type
_entity_poly.pdbx_seq_one_letter_code
_entity_poly.pdbx_strand_id
1 'polypeptide(L)'
;AASDVYKRQAIIAFFVMHATINTLLCLDGSIVNGVVSNYILDGSITSVCGMLSLEMGVFGGIVVGLGVSYLHNHFYQIQLPNVISFYEGERFVPIICAITYVFIGVLMYFIWPPLQQGVYNLGQFISDSGYFGTFIYGIIKRSLVPFGLHHVWYMPFYQSALGGVQMVNGSIISGAQNIFFAQLSDPNVTHFSVDATKFYSGEFIFMIFGLPGAALAMYQCANPEAKKKTASLLLSAALTSALTGITEPIEFSFLFVAPLLYVVHVLLAATCFVVAQALQVAIGFTFSAGLLDFTLFGILQGNAKTNWMIVVLLGLVYFFVYYGVFKFLIVKYDLKTPGRDESIKVFDKKKYDFSFDKSLIDPRSQMIVQGLGGRSNFTDLDCCITRLRATIKDDTLINEGLLKKSGAAAIMCQPNAIQIIYGPQASNIKTKLDEYMLNVPESYDFEDKEVVLETKTQLELECLVNGEVMPIEDATDSMFAHKLMGDGIMIRPCDGVVVAPCDGVISMIYPTKHAIGITIDDNTCLLYTSPSPRDIS
;
A
#
# COMPACT_ATOMS: atom_id res chain seq x y z
N ALA A 1 -5.41 -9.25 3.04
CA ALA A 1 -6.03 -8.67 4.25
C ALA A 1 -5.40 -7.33 4.65
N ALA A 2 -4.09 -7.25 4.89
CA ALA A 2 -3.45 -5.96 5.28
C ALA A 2 -3.71 -4.83 4.27
N SER A 3 -3.63 -5.10 2.97
CA SER A 3 -3.87 -4.07 1.93
C SER A 3 -5.29 -3.49 1.96
N ASP A 4 -6.29 -4.25 2.41
CA ASP A 4 -7.68 -3.78 2.44
C ASP A 4 -7.97 -2.92 3.66
N VAL A 5 -7.26 -3.14 4.76
CA VAL A 5 -7.35 -2.29 5.97
C VAL A 5 -6.78 -0.90 5.67
N TYR A 6 -5.60 -0.82 5.04
CA TYR A 6 -5.01 0.45 4.60
C TYR A 6 -5.93 1.22 3.64
N LYS A 7 -6.55 0.52 2.68
CA LYS A 7 -7.48 1.15 1.72
C LYS A 7 -8.68 1.80 2.43
N ARG A 8 -9.30 1.11 3.39
CA ARG A 8 -10.44 1.66 4.16
C ARG A 8 -10.04 2.89 4.96
N GLN A 9 -8.89 2.84 5.63
CA GLN A 9 -8.35 3.96 6.40
C GLN A 9 -8.04 5.16 5.50
N ALA A 10 -7.43 4.92 4.33
CA ALA A 10 -7.12 5.96 3.36
C ALA A 10 -8.38 6.62 2.78
N ILE A 11 -9.44 5.86 2.51
CA ILE A 11 -10.72 6.39 2.04
C ILE A 11 -11.33 7.33 3.10
N ILE A 12 -11.37 6.92 4.37
CA ILE A 12 -11.89 7.75 5.46
C ILE A 12 -11.09 9.05 5.56
N ALA A 13 -9.77 8.95 5.60
CA ALA A 13 -8.86 10.10 5.68
C ALA A 13 -9.05 11.06 4.52
N PHE A 14 -9.17 10.54 3.28
CA PHE A 14 -9.40 11.32 2.08
C PHE A 14 -10.72 12.11 2.14
N PHE A 15 -11.81 11.44 2.49
CA PHE A 15 -13.11 12.11 2.63
C PHE A 15 -13.11 13.17 3.72
N VAL A 16 -12.53 12.89 4.89
CA VAL A 16 -12.44 13.85 6.00
C VAL A 16 -11.63 15.08 5.59
N MET A 17 -10.49 14.90 4.93
CA MET A 17 -9.67 16.00 4.43
C MET A 17 -10.45 16.89 3.47
N HIS A 18 -11.07 16.30 2.45
CA HIS A 18 -11.82 17.07 1.45
C HIS A 18 -13.10 17.70 2.01
N ALA A 19 -13.80 17.04 2.95
CA ALA A 19 -14.94 17.62 3.64
C ALA A 19 -14.54 18.83 4.49
N THR A 20 -13.39 18.78 5.16
CA THR A 20 -12.85 19.91 5.91
C THR A 20 -12.51 21.09 4.99
N ILE A 21 -11.84 20.81 3.86
CA ILE A 21 -11.51 21.84 2.86
C ILE A 21 -12.81 22.46 2.28
N ASN A 22 -13.78 21.63 1.91
CA ASN A 22 -15.09 22.09 1.42
C ASN A 22 -15.76 23.04 2.41
N THR A 23 -15.78 22.65 3.70
CA THR A 23 -16.38 23.48 4.75
C THR A 23 -15.70 24.85 4.84
N LEU A 24 -14.36 24.90 4.79
CA LEU A 24 -13.61 26.15 4.83
C LEU A 24 -13.86 27.01 3.57
N LEU A 25 -13.93 26.40 2.38
CA LEU A 25 -14.27 27.10 1.13
C LEU A 25 -15.71 27.64 1.11
N CYS A 26 -16.62 26.99 1.84
CA CYS A 26 -17.98 27.53 2.02
C CYS A 26 -18.00 28.71 3.03
N LEU A 27 -17.15 28.65 4.07
CA LEU A 27 -17.09 29.68 5.09
C LEU A 27 -16.42 30.97 4.59
N ASP A 28 -15.44 30.88 3.71
CA ASP A 28 -14.73 32.04 3.13
C ASP A 28 -15.47 32.65 1.92
N GLY A 29 -16.58 32.04 1.45
CA GLY A 29 -17.37 32.50 0.32
C GLY A 29 -16.80 32.07 -1.04
N SER A 30 -15.78 31.24 -1.09
CA SER A 30 -15.27 30.66 -2.35
C SER A 30 -16.30 29.74 -3.02
N ILE A 31 -17.19 29.13 -2.20
CA ILE A 31 -18.31 28.33 -2.65
C ILE A 31 -19.59 28.92 -2.03
N VAL A 32 -20.51 29.38 -2.88
CA VAL A 32 -21.82 29.92 -2.47
C VAL A 32 -22.92 29.14 -3.15
N ASN A 33 -23.83 28.59 -2.36
CA ASN A 33 -24.97 27.77 -2.85
C ASN A 33 -24.55 26.60 -3.78
N GLY A 34 -23.39 25.98 -3.52
CA GLY A 34 -22.89 24.87 -4.33
C GLY A 34 -22.27 25.29 -5.68
N VAL A 35 -22.01 26.58 -5.87
CA VAL A 35 -21.37 27.13 -7.06
C VAL A 35 -20.06 27.80 -6.66
N VAL A 36 -19.01 27.58 -7.44
CA VAL A 36 -17.70 28.25 -7.25
C VAL A 36 -17.82 29.71 -7.64
N SER A 37 -17.30 30.61 -6.81
CA SER A 37 -17.36 32.05 -7.03
C SER A 37 -16.45 32.49 -8.19
N ASN A 38 -16.89 33.48 -8.99
CA ASN A 38 -16.21 33.92 -10.21
C ASN A 38 -14.81 34.54 -10.00
N TYR A 39 -14.41 34.85 -8.76
CA TYR A 39 -13.07 35.37 -8.46
C TYR A 39 -12.04 34.24 -8.21
N ILE A 40 -12.47 33.00 -8.21
CA ILE A 40 -11.60 31.83 -8.03
C ILE A 40 -11.04 31.42 -9.41
N LEU A 41 -9.77 31.05 -9.46
CA LEU A 41 -9.12 30.58 -10.67
C LEU A 41 -9.83 29.33 -11.20
N ASP A 42 -10.21 29.37 -12.48
CA ASP A 42 -10.90 28.24 -13.12
C ASP A 42 -10.10 26.94 -12.98
N GLY A 43 -10.77 25.87 -12.53
CA GLY A 43 -10.15 24.56 -12.32
C GLY A 43 -9.41 24.40 -11.00
N SER A 44 -9.33 25.43 -10.13
CA SER A 44 -8.70 25.28 -8.81
C SER A 44 -9.59 24.60 -7.79
N ILE A 45 -10.91 24.65 -7.97
CA ILE A 45 -11.92 23.94 -7.20
C ILE A 45 -12.69 23.03 -8.14
N THR A 46 -12.77 21.74 -7.82
CA THR A 46 -13.50 20.73 -8.62
C THR A 46 -14.35 19.85 -7.72
N SER A 47 -15.19 19.03 -8.35
CA SER A 47 -15.99 18.03 -7.64
C SER A 47 -15.13 16.79 -7.31
N VAL A 48 -14.77 16.63 -6.06
CA VAL A 48 -14.07 15.45 -5.53
C VAL A 48 -15.08 14.58 -4.82
N CYS A 49 -15.41 13.42 -5.40
CA CYS A 49 -16.39 12.48 -4.83
C CYS A 49 -17.74 13.15 -4.46
N GLY A 50 -18.22 14.08 -5.29
CA GLY A 50 -19.48 14.80 -5.08
C GLY A 50 -19.41 16.01 -4.17
N MET A 51 -18.24 16.35 -3.60
CA MET A 51 -18.00 17.56 -2.81
C MET A 51 -17.10 18.52 -3.59
N LEU A 52 -17.45 19.81 -3.64
CA LEU A 52 -16.56 20.85 -4.19
C LEU A 52 -15.38 21.03 -3.25
N SER A 53 -14.17 20.81 -3.74
CA SER A 53 -12.95 20.90 -2.95
C SER A 53 -11.79 21.38 -3.81
N LEU A 54 -10.66 21.74 -3.21
CA LEU A 54 -9.44 22.08 -3.94
C LEU A 54 -9.01 20.91 -4.83
N GLU A 55 -8.71 21.21 -6.10
CA GLU A 55 -8.18 20.24 -7.05
C GLU A 55 -6.74 19.89 -6.67
N MET A 56 -6.58 18.80 -5.95
CA MET A 56 -5.28 18.30 -5.52
C MET A 56 -4.78 17.13 -6.38
N GLY A 57 -5.66 16.53 -7.16
CA GLY A 57 -5.35 15.40 -8.02
C GLY A 57 -4.60 14.28 -7.27
N VAL A 58 -3.53 13.79 -7.90
CA VAL A 58 -2.67 12.72 -7.34
C VAL A 58 -1.97 13.16 -6.05
N PHE A 59 -1.67 14.45 -5.87
CA PHE A 59 -1.02 14.97 -4.65
C PHE A 59 -1.86 14.73 -3.40
N GLY A 60 -3.19 14.94 -3.50
CA GLY A 60 -4.11 14.61 -2.41
C GLY A 60 -4.03 13.14 -2.01
N GLY A 61 -3.99 12.25 -3.01
CA GLY A 61 -3.81 10.81 -2.80
C GLY A 61 -2.47 10.45 -2.13
N ILE A 62 -1.37 11.11 -2.53
CA ILE A 62 -0.05 10.91 -1.93
C ILE A 62 -0.02 11.36 -0.47
N VAL A 63 -0.53 12.56 -0.17
CA VAL A 63 -0.62 13.09 1.20
C VAL A 63 -1.41 12.12 2.09
N VAL A 64 -2.55 11.62 1.59
CA VAL A 64 -3.37 10.65 2.31
C VAL A 64 -2.64 9.31 2.47
N GLY A 65 -2.06 8.77 1.40
CA GLY A 65 -1.39 7.48 1.44
C GLY A 65 -0.20 7.44 2.41
N LEU A 66 0.67 8.44 2.34
CA LEU A 66 1.83 8.55 3.22
C LEU A 66 1.43 8.77 4.69
N GLY A 67 0.50 9.68 4.94
CA GLY A 67 0.07 10.00 6.30
C GLY A 67 -0.69 8.84 6.96
N VAL A 68 -1.58 8.16 6.23
CA VAL A 68 -2.28 6.98 6.74
C VAL A 68 -1.32 5.83 6.99
N SER A 69 -0.35 5.59 6.09
CA SER A 69 0.68 4.58 6.32
C SER A 69 1.50 4.86 7.57
N TYR A 70 1.91 6.12 7.78
CA TYR A 70 2.61 6.54 8.98
C TYR A 70 1.78 6.32 10.24
N LEU A 71 0.52 6.78 10.26
CA LEU A 71 -0.38 6.62 11.39
C LEU A 71 -0.67 5.15 11.69
N HIS A 72 -0.91 4.35 10.64
CA HIS A 72 -1.12 2.91 10.81
C HIS A 72 0.08 2.26 11.47
N ASN A 73 1.28 2.42 10.91
CA ASN A 73 2.50 1.80 11.42
C ASN A 73 2.83 2.21 12.86
N HIS A 74 2.34 3.38 13.30
CA HIS A 74 2.58 3.86 14.66
C HIS A 74 1.50 3.39 15.65
N PHE A 75 0.25 3.25 15.23
CA PHE A 75 -0.88 3.05 16.14
C PHE A 75 -1.57 1.68 16.02
N TYR A 76 -1.22 0.81 15.05
CA TYR A 76 -1.90 -0.47 14.82
C TYR A 76 -1.76 -1.48 15.98
N GLN A 77 -0.79 -1.30 16.86
CA GLN A 77 -0.56 -2.13 18.04
C GLN A 77 -0.82 -1.38 19.37
N ILE A 78 -1.47 -0.22 19.31
CA ILE A 78 -1.72 0.58 20.51
C ILE A 78 -2.57 -0.21 21.52
N GLN A 79 -2.15 -0.19 22.77
CA GLN A 79 -2.92 -0.72 23.90
C GLN A 79 -3.62 0.43 24.59
N LEU A 80 -4.92 0.31 24.78
CA LEU A 80 -5.75 1.32 25.41
C LEU A 80 -6.22 0.83 26.79
N PRO A 81 -6.57 1.74 27.72
CA PRO A 81 -7.15 1.35 29.00
C PRO A 81 -8.38 0.45 28.84
N ASN A 82 -8.59 -0.48 29.77
CA ASN A 82 -9.65 -1.50 29.70
C ASN A 82 -11.05 -0.95 29.38
N VAL A 83 -11.35 0.31 29.81
CA VAL A 83 -12.65 0.96 29.53
C VAL A 83 -12.90 1.18 28.04
N ILE A 84 -11.85 1.41 27.26
CA ILE A 84 -11.90 1.71 25.83
C ILE A 84 -11.11 0.70 24.99
N SER A 85 -10.75 -0.45 25.55
CA SER A 85 -9.98 -1.51 24.89
C SER A 85 -10.67 -2.07 23.62
N PHE A 86 -11.98 -1.88 23.48
CA PHE A 86 -12.71 -2.19 22.25
C PHE A 86 -12.14 -1.49 21.02
N TYR A 87 -11.55 -0.30 21.21
CA TYR A 87 -10.99 0.53 20.12
C TYR A 87 -9.49 0.33 19.94
N GLU A 88 -8.83 -0.57 20.67
CA GLU A 88 -7.39 -0.79 20.56
C GLU A 88 -6.96 -1.44 19.24
N GLY A 89 -5.65 -1.35 18.94
CA GLY A 89 -5.05 -1.94 17.76
C GLY A 89 -5.52 -1.30 16.45
N GLU A 90 -5.75 -2.10 15.43
CA GLU A 90 -6.17 -1.64 14.10
C GLU A 90 -7.46 -0.80 14.08
N ARG A 91 -8.34 -0.98 15.08
CA ARG A 91 -9.60 -0.22 15.19
C ARG A 91 -9.39 1.23 15.60
N PHE A 92 -8.27 1.53 16.25
CA PHE A 92 -7.91 2.90 16.65
C PHE A 92 -7.45 3.72 15.45
N VAL A 93 -6.83 3.08 14.45
CA VAL A 93 -6.23 3.78 13.32
C VAL A 93 -7.24 4.64 12.53
N PRO A 94 -8.45 4.16 12.15
CA PRO A 94 -9.46 5.01 11.50
C PRO A 94 -9.84 6.25 12.32
N ILE A 95 -9.89 6.13 13.66
CA ILE A 95 -10.26 7.23 14.56
C ILE A 95 -9.16 8.30 14.53
N ILE A 96 -7.89 7.89 14.73
CA ILE A 96 -6.79 8.85 14.72
C ILE A 96 -6.58 9.43 13.32
N CYS A 97 -6.81 8.67 12.24
CA CYS A 97 -6.81 9.18 10.87
C CYS A 97 -7.88 10.25 10.69
N ALA A 98 -9.12 10.02 11.11
CA ALA A 98 -10.18 11.01 10.98
C ALA A 98 -9.81 12.32 11.71
N ILE A 99 -9.35 12.24 12.96
CA ILE A 99 -8.92 13.42 13.73
C ILE A 99 -7.76 14.15 13.03
N THR A 100 -6.71 13.42 12.65
CA THR A 100 -5.51 14.01 12.04
C THR A 100 -5.84 14.66 10.70
N TYR A 101 -6.73 14.06 9.90
CA TYR A 101 -7.06 14.59 8.57
C TYR A 101 -8.04 15.77 8.59
N VAL A 102 -8.70 16.06 9.71
CA VAL A 102 -9.30 17.37 9.92
C VAL A 102 -8.21 18.45 9.98
N PHE A 103 -7.14 18.25 10.76
CA PHE A 103 -6.03 19.20 10.85
C PHE A 103 -5.26 19.31 9.53
N ILE A 104 -5.01 18.19 8.85
CA ILE A 104 -4.38 18.18 7.51
C ILE A 104 -5.27 18.92 6.51
N GLY A 105 -6.59 18.76 6.55
CA GLY A 105 -7.52 19.49 5.70
C GLY A 105 -7.43 21.00 5.89
N VAL A 106 -7.37 21.46 7.15
CA VAL A 106 -7.14 22.89 7.46
C VAL A 106 -5.78 23.36 6.94
N LEU A 107 -4.72 22.56 7.15
CA LEU A 107 -3.38 22.87 6.68
C LEU A 107 -3.33 22.98 5.14
N MET A 108 -3.94 22.03 4.44
CA MET A 108 -3.99 21.99 2.97
C MET A 108 -4.81 23.13 2.38
N TYR A 109 -5.85 23.60 3.07
CA TYR A 109 -6.60 24.78 2.66
C TYR A 109 -5.70 26.02 2.53
N PHE A 110 -4.67 26.19 3.38
CA PHE A 110 -3.73 27.31 3.31
C PHE A 110 -2.52 27.03 2.39
N ILE A 111 -1.99 25.81 2.39
CA ILE A 111 -0.75 25.47 1.67
C ILE A 111 -1.02 25.19 0.19
N TRP A 112 -2.15 24.54 -0.12
CA TRP A 112 -2.40 24.07 -1.49
C TRP A 112 -2.59 25.21 -2.52
N PRO A 113 -3.36 26.27 -2.28
CA PRO A 113 -3.59 27.31 -3.28
C PRO A 113 -2.30 27.97 -3.80
N PRO A 114 -1.32 28.41 -2.98
CA PRO A 114 -0.05 28.93 -3.50
C PRO A 114 0.78 27.89 -4.25
N LEU A 115 0.74 26.61 -3.83
CA LEU A 115 1.39 25.51 -4.55
C LEU A 115 0.74 25.30 -5.92
N GLN A 116 -0.58 25.26 -5.99
CA GLN A 116 -1.36 25.12 -7.21
C GLN A 116 -1.08 26.28 -8.18
N GLN A 117 -1.02 27.52 -7.68
CA GLN A 117 -0.64 28.70 -8.48
C GLN A 117 0.78 28.57 -9.03
N GLY A 118 1.72 28.05 -8.23
CA GLY A 118 3.09 27.79 -8.67
C GLY A 118 3.16 26.76 -9.80
N VAL A 119 2.44 25.66 -9.67
CA VAL A 119 2.32 24.63 -10.73
C VAL A 119 1.68 25.20 -11.99
N TYR A 120 0.64 26.02 -11.84
CA TYR A 120 -0.04 26.69 -12.95
C TYR A 120 0.91 27.64 -13.69
N ASN A 121 1.65 28.50 -12.98
CA ASN A 121 2.61 29.42 -13.58
C ASN A 121 3.73 28.68 -14.31
N LEU A 122 4.23 27.57 -13.75
CA LEU A 122 5.22 26.72 -14.39
C LEU A 122 4.66 26.07 -15.66
N GLY A 123 3.42 25.63 -15.62
CA GLY A 123 2.73 25.04 -16.77
C GLY A 123 2.54 26.06 -17.90
N GLN A 124 2.14 27.29 -17.58
CA GLN A 124 2.07 28.37 -18.55
C GLN A 124 3.45 28.69 -19.17
N PHE A 125 4.48 28.82 -18.34
CA PHE A 125 5.85 29.00 -18.81
C PHE A 125 6.27 27.92 -19.82
N ILE A 126 5.99 26.66 -19.53
CA ILE A 126 6.28 25.52 -20.43
C ILE A 126 5.47 25.64 -21.72
N SER A 127 4.19 26.00 -21.63
CA SER A 127 3.30 26.14 -22.79
C SER A 127 3.75 27.30 -23.72
N ASP A 128 4.10 28.44 -23.13
CA ASP A 128 4.48 29.64 -23.84
C ASP A 128 5.90 29.59 -24.41
N SER A 129 6.78 28.78 -23.83
CA SER A 129 8.16 28.58 -24.28
C SER A 129 8.30 27.71 -25.54
N GLY A 130 7.21 27.23 -26.14
CA GLY A 130 7.20 26.45 -27.36
C GLY A 130 8.08 25.19 -27.29
N TYR A 131 8.99 24.98 -28.23
CA TYR A 131 9.86 23.80 -28.27
C TYR A 131 10.78 23.64 -27.05
N PHE A 132 11.25 24.78 -26.51
CA PHE A 132 12.08 24.77 -25.30
C PHE A 132 11.31 24.30 -24.08
N GLY A 133 10.06 24.73 -23.93
CA GLY A 133 9.18 24.28 -22.87
C GLY A 133 8.91 22.77 -22.96
N THR A 134 8.64 22.26 -24.16
CA THR A 134 8.46 20.81 -24.40
C THR A 134 9.72 20.01 -24.07
N PHE A 135 10.91 20.55 -24.36
CA PHE A 135 12.19 19.95 -23.99
C PHE A 135 12.36 19.83 -22.47
N ILE A 136 12.13 20.94 -21.74
CA ILE A 136 12.19 20.97 -20.27
C ILE A 136 11.16 20.03 -19.65
N TYR A 137 9.93 20.01 -20.18
CA TYR A 137 8.88 19.08 -19.75
C TYR A 137 9.37 17.62 -19.84
N GLY A 138 9.97 17.23 -20.97
CA GLY A 138 10.50 15.89 -21.18
C GLY A 138 11.64 15.54 -20.22
N ILE A 139 12.56 16.46 -19.96
CA ILE A 139 13.65 16.28 -18.97
C ILE A 139 13.06 15.99 -17.59
N ILE A 140 12.17 16.84 -17.11
CA ILE A 140 11.60 16.71 -15.77
C ILE A 140 10.82 15.39 -15.66
N LYS A 141 9.97 15.10 -16.66
CA LYS A 141 9.18 13.87 -16.68
C LYS A 141 10.06 12.62 -16.54
N ARG A 142 11.13 12.52 -17.35
CA ARG A 142 12.02 11.36 -17.32
C ARG A 142 12.92 11.33 -16.09
N SER A 143 13.38 12.46 -15.60
CA SER A 143 14.19 12.53 -14.38
C SER A 143 13.44 12.05 -13.13
N LEU A 144 12.11 12.11 -13.13
CA LEU A 144 11.26 11.70 -12.01
C LEU A 144 10.88 10.21 -12.03
N VAL A 145 11.15 9.47 -13.11
CA VAL A 145 10.85 8.03 -13.22
C VAL A 145 11.51 7.20 -12.11
N PRO A 146 12.80 7.38 -11.77
CA PRO A 146 13.46 6.60 -10.71
C PRO A 146 12.82 6.73 -9.33
N PHE A 147 12.16 7.87 -9.10
CA PHE A 147 11.48 8.18 -7.83
C PHE A 147 10.00 7.79 -7.84
N GLY A 148 9.48 7.29 -8.98
CA GLY A 148 8.05 7.03 -9.17
C GLY A 148 7.17 8.28 -9.19
N LEU A 149 7.78 9.49 -9.25
CA LEU A 149 7.08 10.78 -9.15
C LEU A 149 6.68 11.37 -10.51
N HIS A 150 7.01 10.72 -11.62
CA HIS A 150 6.68 11.20 -12.96
C HIS A 150 5.17 11.34 -13.18
N HIS A 151 4.34 10.51 -12.53
CA HIS A 151 2.88 10.64 -12.54
C HIS A 151 2.41 11.98 -11.97
N VAL A 152 3.02 12.42 -10.88
CA VAL A 152 2.74 13.70 -10.22
C VAL A 152 3.00 14.88 -11.18
N TRP A 153 4.04 14.75 -12.01
CA TRP A 153 4.42 15.79 -12.97
C TRP A 153 3.49 15.89 -14.17
N TYR A 154 3.18 14.75 -14.83
CA TYR A 154 2.44 14.82 -16.09
C TYR A 154 0.91 14.92 -15.94
N MET A 155 0.33 14.41 -14.84
CA MET A 155 -1.12 14.39 -14.63
C MET A 155 -1.77 15.78 -14.72
N PRO A 156 -1.22 16.86 -14.14
CA PRO A 156 -1.77 18.20 -14.34
C PRO A 156 -1.87 18.61 -15.81
N PHE A 157 -0.86 18.29 -16.63
CA PHE A 157 -0.91 18.58 -18.06
C PHE A 157 -1.95 17.74 -18.80
N TYR A 158 -2.16 16.49 -18.38
CA TYR A 158 -3.12 15.61 -19.04
C TYR A 158 -4.57 15.94 -18.72
N GLN A 159 -4.86 16.36 -17.50
CA GLN A 159 -6.21 16.46 -16.98
C GLN A 159 -6.70 17.89 -16.71
N SER A 160 -5.82 18.88 -16.64
CA SER A 160 -6.19 20.26 -16.33
C SER A 160 -5.85 21.26 -17.46
N ALA A 161 -6.25 22.51 -17.30
CA ALA A 161 -5.99 23.59 -18.25
C ALA A 161 -4.50 23.82 -18.58
N LEU A 162 -3.57 23.29 -17.78
CA LEU A 162 -2.12 23.33 -18.06
C LEU A 162 -1.74 22.60 -19.35
N GLY A 163 -2.48 21.57 -19.71
CA GLY A 163 -2.30 20.85 -20.98
C GLY A 163 -2.94 21.49 -22.19
N GLY A 164 -3.55 22.64 -21.99
CA GLY A 164 -4.28 23.38 -23.00
C GLY A 164 -5.79 23.37 -22.79
N VAL A 165 -6.45 24.32 -23.45
CA VAL A 165 -7.91 24.43 -23.49
C VAL A 165 -8.31 24.60 -24.96
N GLN A 166 -9.21 23.76 -25.44
CA GLN A 166 -9.70 23.82 -26.83
C GLN A 166 -11.21 23.62 -26.88
N MET A 167 -11.83 24.24 -27.86
CA MET A 167 -13.23 24.01 -28.18
C MET A 167 -13.34 22.81 -29.12
N VAL A 168 -14.04 21.77 -28.70
CA VAL A 168 -14.33 20.57 -29.50
C VAL A 168 -15.82 20.31 -29.45
N ASN A 169 -16.47 20.19 -30.59
CA ASN A 169 -17.94 19.98 -30.72
C ASN A 169 -18.79 20.99 -29.91
N GLY A 170 -18.36 22.26 -29.85
CA GLY A 170 -19.07 23.32 -29.13
C GLY A 170 -18.91 23.30 -27.62
N SER A 171 -18.09 22.39 -27.07
CA SER A 171 -17.75 22.30 -25.65
C SER A 171 -16.31 22.73 -25.42
N ILE A 172 -16.05 23.46 -24.33
CA ILE A 172 -14.71 23.81 -23.89
C ILE A 172 -14.12 22.60 -23.15
N ILE A 173 -13.03 22.06 -23.67
CA ILE A 173 -12.35 20.89 -23.09
C ILE A 173 -10.97 21.34 -22.61
N SER A 174 -10.64 21.00 -21.37
CA SER A 174 -9.35 21.28 -20.73
C SER A 174 -8.56 20.00 -20.51
N GLY A 175 -7.24 20.06 -20.71
CA GLY A 175 -6.31 18.95 -20.50
C GLY A 175 -5.95 18.21 -21.78
N ALA A 176 -4.65 17.96 -21.93
CA ALA A 176 -4.08 17.38 -23.13
C ALA A 176 -4.73 16.05 -23.55
N GLN A 177 -4.94 15.16 -22.61
CA GLN A 177 -5.55 13.85 -22.85
C GLN A 177 -7.05 13.96 -23.11
N ASN A 178 -7.74 14.80 -22.36
CA ASN A 178 -9.17 15.04 -22.53
C ASN A 178 -9.48 15.65 -23.92
N ILE A 179 -8.65 16.62 -24.37
CA ILE A 179 -8.76 17.21 -25.70
C ILE A 179 -8.58 16.12 -26.77
N PHE A 180 -7.56 15.28 -26.64
CA PHE A 180 -7.33 14.19 -27.58
C PHE A 180 -8.54 13.23 -27.67
N PHE A 181 -9.10 12.79 -26.56
CA PHE A 181 -10.26 11.89 -26.57
C PHE A 181 -11.53 12.57 -27.08
N ALA A 182 -11.73 13.84 -26.79
CA ALA A 182 -12.84 14.59 -27.36
C ALA A 182 -12.70 14.69 -28.90
N GLN A 183 -11.50 14.96 -29.41
CA GLN A 183 -11.22 14.98 -30.84
C GLN A 183 -11.31 13.60 -31.50
N LEU A 184 -10.95 12.54 -30.78
CA LEU A 184 -11.06 11.16 -31.26
C LEU A 184 -12.51 10.76 -31.56
N SER A 185 -13.45 11.28 -30.76
CA SER A 185 -14.90 11.06 -30.93
C SER A 185 -15.54 11.98 -31.96
N ASP A 186 -14.84 13.01 -32.44
CA ASP A 186 -15.35 13.94 -33.45
C ASP A 186 -14.97 13.51 -34.88
N PRO A 187 -15.95 13.13 -35.72
CA PRO A 187 -15.68 12.74 -37.09
C PRO A 187 -15.15 13.88 -37.98
N ASN A 188 -15.36 15.14 -37.61
CA ASN A 188 -14.97 16.31 -38.40
C ASN A 188 -13.47 16.68 -38.21
N VAL A 189 -12.80 16.11 -37.24
CA VAL A 189 -11.37 16.38 -36.99
C VAL A 189 -10.53 15.74 -38.10
N THR A 190 -9.79 16.57 -38.82
CA THR A 190 -8.88 16.18 -39.90
C THR A 190 -7.47 15.87 -39.41
N HIS A 191 -7.01 16.55 -38.37
CA HIS A 191 -5.74 16.34 -37.69
C HIS A 191 -5.90 16.60 -36.19
N PHE A 192 -5.34 15.71 -35.35
CA PHE A 192 -5.40 15.92 -33.90
C PHE A 192 -4.52 17.08 -33.45
N SER A 193 -4.84 17.69 -32.33
CA SER A 193 -4.12 18.84 -31.81
C SER A 193 -2.70 18.46 -31.39
N VAL A 194 -1.71 19.00 -32.09
CA VAL A 194 -0.30 18.85 -31.74
C VAL A 194 0.01 19.54 -30.41
N ASP A 195 -0.63 20.68 -30.12
CA ASP A 195 -0.44 21.39 -28.86
C ASP A 195 -0.91 20.59 -27.65
N ALA A 196 -1.97 19.81 -27.80
CA ALA A 196 -2.40 18.88 -26.76
C ALA A 196 -1.48 17.66 -26.70
N THR A 197 -1.13 17.06 -27.84
CA THR A 197 -0.38 15.79 -27.86
C THR A 197 1.12 15.93 -27.66
N LYS A 198 1.71 17.17 -27.71
CA LYS A 198 3.15 17.42 -27.52
C LYS A 198 3.70 16.87 -26.20
N PHE A 199 2.86 16.74 -25.18
CA PHE A 199 3.25 16.25 -23.85
C PHE A 199 3.45 14.73 -23.77
N TYR A 200 3.11 13.97 -24.85
CA TYR A 200 3.23 12.52 -24.84
C TYR A 200 3.54 11.86 -26.20
N SER A 201 3.27 12.49 -27.35
CA SER A 201 3.50 11.87 -28.68
C SER A 201 4.97 11.46 -28.91
N GLY A 202 5.93 12.17 -28.32
CA GLY A 202 7.36 11.84 -28.41
C GLY A 202 7.75 10.56 -27.70
N GLU A 203 6.92 10.04 -26.78
CA GLU A 203 7.22 8.82 -26.03
C GLU A 203 7.27 7.59 -26.92
N PHE A 204 6.43 7.50 -27.91
CA PHE A 204 6.40 6.38 -28.86
C PHE A 204 7.76 6.18 -29.54
N ILE A 205 8.50 7.25 -29.82
CA ILE A 205 9.78 7.18 -30.54
C ILE A 205 10.82 6.43 -29.70
N PHE A 206 11.01 6.80 -28.42
CA PHE A 206 12.05 6.17 -27.63
C PHE A 206 11.58 4.91 -26.89
N MET A 207 10.30 4.77 -26.56
CA MET A 207 9.79 3.57 -25.88
C MET A 207 9.75 2.36 -26.83
N ILE A 208 9.30 2.56 -28.07
CA ILE A 208 9.18 1.48 -29.06
C ILE A 208 10.52 1.18 -29.73
N PHE A 209 11.36 2.20 -29.97
CA PHE A 209 12.58 2.05 -30.78
C PHE A 209 13.86 2.38 -29.99
N GLY A 210 13.94 3.52 -29.31
CA GLY A 210 15.16 3.99 -28.66
C GLY A 210 15.67 3.04 -27.58
N LEU A 211 14.82 2.67 -26.61
CA LEU A 211 15.20 1.76 -25.54
C LEU A 211 15.56 0.35 -26.01
N PRO A 212 14.87 -0.27 -26.97
CA PRO A 212 15.36 -1.49 -27.63
C PRO A 212 16.75 -1.33 -28.25
N GLY A 213 17.06 -0.17 -28.85
CA GLY A 213 18.42 0.15 -29.33
C GLY A 213 19.46 0.18 -28.20
N ALA A 214 19.11 0.78 -27.07
CA ALA A 214 19.95 0.76 -25.86
C ALA A 214 20.16 -0.66 -25.32
N ALA A 215 19.10 -1.48 -25.29
CA ALA A 215 19.19 -2.90 -24.89
C ALA A 215 20.16 -3.68 -25.78
N LEU A 216 20.07 -3.50 -27.09
CA LEU A 216 20.98 -4.14 -28.04
C LEU A 216 22.43 -3.72 -27.81
N ALA A 217 22.69 -2.44 -27.51
CA ALA A 217 24.01 -1.94 -27.18
C ALA A 217 24.58 -2.61 -25.92
N MET A 218 23.80 -2.67 -24.84
CA MET A 218 24.18 -3.33 -23.60
C MET A 218 24.44 -4.83 -23.82
N TYR A 219 23.58 -5.52 -24.55
CA TYR A 219 23.78 -6.93 -24.90
C TYR A 219 25.06 -7.19 -25.67
N GLN A 220 25.38 -6.36 -26.67
CA GLN A 220 26.60 -6.53 -27.44
C GLN A 220 27.86 -6.29 -26.62
N CYS A 221 27.80 -5.40 -25.64
CA CYS A 221 28.91 -5.10 -24.74
C CYS A 221 29.06 -6.10 -23.59
N ALA A 222 28.12 -7.03 -23.41
CA ALA A 222 28.17 -8.04 -22.34
C ALA A 222 29.29 -9.08 -22.57
N ASN A 223 29.87 -9.59 -21.48
CA ASN A 223 30.88 -10.63 -21.49
C ASN A 223 30.33 -11.93 -22.11
N PRO A 224 31.13 -12.69 -22.88
CA PRO A 224 30.68 -13.89 -23.59
C PRO A 224 29.96 -14.91 -22.69
N GLU A 225 30.45 -15.09 -21.45
CA GLU A 225 29.89 -16.04 -20.47
C GLU A 225 28.52 -15.61 -19.94
N ALA A 226 28.29 -14.31 -19.77
CA ALA A 226 27.04 -13.74 -19.28
C ALA A 226 26.00 -13.51 -20.39
N LYS A 227 26.42 -13.56 -21.67
CA LYS A 227 25.64 -13.11 -22.83
C LYS A 227 24.26 -13.77 -22.92
N LYS A 228 24.16 -15.07 -22.65
CA LYS A 228 22.89 -15.81 -22.74
C LYS A 228 21.86 -15.35 -21.72
N LYS A 229 22.27 -15.10 -20.47
CA LYS A 229 21.39 -14.62 -19.39
C LYS A 229 21.02 -13.17 -19.60
N THR A 230 21.99 -12.34 -19.99
CA THR A 230 21.79 -10.91 -20.29
C THR A 230 20.85 -10.73 -21.48
N ALA A 231 20.94 -11.59 -22.49
CA ALA A 231 20.01 -11.58 -23.63
C ALA A 231 18.55 -11.74 -23.19
N SER A 232 18.26 -12.74 -22.36
CA SER A 232 16.89 -13.00 -21.87
C SER A 232 16.35 -11.82 -21.06
N LEU A 233 17.15 -11.26 -20.16
CA LEU A 233 16.78 -10.11 -19.33
C LEU A 233 16.48 -8.87 -20.19
N LEU A 234 17.44 -8.49 -21.04
CA LEU A 234 17.32 -7.27 -21.85
C LEU A 234 16.27 -7.40 -22.95
N LEU A 235 16.09 -8.59 -23.53
CA LEU A 235 15.02 -8.82 -24.51
C LEU A 235 13.64 -8.70 -23.86
N SER A 236 13.44 -9.30 -22.69
CA SER A 236 12.17 -9.18 -21.95
C SER A 236 11.89 -7.72 -21.60
N ALA A 237 12.87 -6.98 -21.07
CA ALA A 237 12.71 -5.57 -20.73
C ALA A 237 12.46 -4.69 -21.96
N ALA A 238 13.15 -4.94 -23.09
CA ALA A 238 12.94 -4.22 -24.33
C ALA A 238 11.55 -4.50 -24.95
N LEU A 239 11.09 -5.75 -24.91
CA LEU A 239 9.74 -6.11 -25.36
C LEU A 239 8.67 -5.46 -24.47
N THR A 240 8.85 -5.43 -23.16
CA THR A 240 7.94 -4.75 -22.24
C THR A 240 7.84 -3.27 -22.58
N SER A 241 8.98 -2.58 -22.77
CA SER A 241 9.00 -1.18 -23.21
C SER A 241 8.30 -0.98 -24.55
N ALA A 242 8.65 -1.79 -25.56
CA ALA A 242 8.13 -1.61 -26.91
C ALA A 242 6.63 -1.95 -27.02
N LEU A 243 6.16 -3.02 -26.38
CA LEU A 243 4.77 -3.48 -26.51
C LEU A 243 3.82 -2.67 -25.64
N THR A 244 4.18 -2.46 -24.36
CA THR A 244 3.28 -1.85 -23.38
C THR A 244 3.64 -0.42 -22.98
N GLY A 245 4.85 0.06 -23.33
CA GLY A 245 5.35 1.38 -22.92
C GLY A 245 5.84 1.42 -21.46
N ILE A 246 5.93 0.29 -20.76
CA ILE A 246 6.48 0.22 -19.40
C ILE A 246 8.00 0.17 -19.48
N THR A 247 8.66 1.27 -19.11
CA THR A 247 10.10 1.46 -19.34
C THR A 247 10.97 1.14 -18.12
N GLU A 248 10.39 1.03 -16.93
CA GLU A 248 11.11 0.80 -15.68
C GLU A 248 12.03 -0.43 -15.72
N PRO A 249 11.62 -1.58 -16.25
CA PRO A 249 12.50 -2.76 -16.27
C PRO A 249 13.81 -2.53 -17.02
N ILE A 250 13.76 -1.80 -18.13
CA ILE A 250 14.95 -1.51 -18.92
C ILE A 250 15.73 -0.32 -18.35
N GLU A 251 15.07 0.74 -17.91
CA GLU A 251 15.73 1.91 -17.32
C GLU A 251 16.47 1.56 -16.04
N PHE A 252 15.88 0.77 -15.14
CA PHE A 252 16.51 0.33 -13.89
C PHE A 252 17.66 -0.64 -14.13
N SER A 253 17.70 -1.33 -15.28
CA SER A 253 18.83 -2.21 -15.61
C SER A 253 20.15 -1.45 -15.78
N PHE A 254 20.12 -0.16 -16.11
CA PHE A 254 21.32 0.66 -16.27
C PHE A 254 21.39 1.87 -15.32
N LEU A 255 20.27 2.34 -14.76
CA LEU A 255 20.22 3.50 -13.89
C LEU A 255 21.20 3.41 -12.72
N PHE A 256 21.19 2.31 -11.96
CA PHE A 256 21.98 2.18 -10.74
C PHE A 256 23.42 1.80 -11.00
N VAL A 257 23.71 1.09 -12.09
CA VAL A 257 25.05 0.61 -12.41
C VAL A 257 25.83 1.55 -13.33
N ALA A 258 25.12 2.38 -14.08
CA ALA A 258 25.69 3.33 -15.03
C ALA A 258 24.85 4.63 -15.13
N PRO A 259 24.80 5.46 -14.06
CA PRO A 259 23.92 6.65 -14.01
C PRO A 259 24.13 7.63 -15.17
N LEU A 260 25.35 7.66 -15.75
CA LEU A 260 25.65 8.48 -16.94
C LEU A 260 24.75 8.11 -18.13
N LEU A 261 24.47 6.82 -18.33
CA LEU A 261 23.58 6.37 -19.39
C LEU A 261 22.15 6.84 -19.17
N TYR A 262 21.73 6.94 -17.90
CA TYR A 262 20.42 7.45 -17.57
C TYR A 262 20.30 8.95 -17.88
N VAL A 263 21.30 9.77 -17.53
CA VAL A 263 21.32 11.19 -17.89
C VAL A 263 21.22 11.37 -19.41
N VAL A 264 21.99 10.59 -20.17
CA VAL A 264 21.94 10.62 -21.63
C VAL A 264 20.59 10.17 -22.15
N HIS A 265 19.98 9.13 -21.56
CA HIS A 265 18.61 8.70 -21.90
C HIS A 265 17.60 9.83 -21.69
N VAL A 266 17.64 10.51 -20.54
CA VAL A 266 16.74 11.64 -20.23
C VAL A 266 16.84 12.72 -21.31
N LEU A 267 18.07 13.10 -21.72
CA LEU A 267 18.30 14.11 -22.75
C LEU A 267 17.80 13.64 -24.13
N LEU A 268 18.11 12.41 -24.53
CA LEU A 268 17.62 11.85 -25.80
C LEU A 268 16.10 11.73 -25.81
N ALA A 269 15.48 11.29 -24.74
CA ALA A 269 14.02 11.22 -24.62
C ALA A 269 13.39 12.61 -24.72
N ALA A 270 13.96 13.63 -24.07
CA ALA A 270 13.47 15.00 -24.19
C ALA A 270 13.52 15.53 -25.63
N THR A 271 14.55 15.18 -26.41
CA THR A 271 14.60 15.54 -27.83
C THR A 271 13.50 14.85 -28.65
N CYS A 272 13.06 13.64 -28.28
CA CYS A 272 11.95 12.98 -28.95
C CYS A 272 10.65 13.76 -28.86
N PHE A 273 10.34 14.36 -27.71
CA PHE A 273 9.15 15.21 -27.56
C PHE A 273 9.22 16.45 -28.48
N VAL A 274 10.38 17.11 -28.53
CA VAL A 274 10.57 18.31 -29.39
C VAL A 274 10.44 17.94 -30.86
N VAL A 275 11.09 16.87 -31.30
CA VAL A 275 11.07 16.47 -32.72
C VAL A 275 9.67 16.00 -33.13
N ALA A 276 8.95 15.29 -32.26
CA ALA A 276 7.57 14.90 -32.50
C ALA A 276 6.66 16.12 -32.67
N GLN A 277 6.79 17.13 -31.81
CA GLN A 277 6.05 18.38 -31.93
C GLN A 277 6.42 19.15 -33.22
N ALA A 278 7.70 19.28 -33.54
CA ALA A 278 8.17 20.01 -34.72
C ALA A 278 7.68 19.36 -36.04
N LEU A 279 7.56 18.05 -36.07
CA LEU A 279 7.07 17.29 -37.22
C LEU A 279 5.57 17.00 -37.17
N GLN A 280 4.85 17.70 -36.28
CA GLN A 280 3.39 17.67 -36.18
C GLN A 280 2.84 16.24 -35.95
N VAL A 281 3.54 15.46 -35.13
CA VAL A 281 3.04 14.14 -34.70
C VAL A 281 1.98 14.36 -33.62
N ALA A 282 0.81 13.75 -33.81
CA ALA A 282 -0.33 13.91 -32.92
C ALA A 282 -0.96 12.53 -32.60
N ILE A 283 -0.30 11.76 -31.76
CA ILE A 283 -0.74 10.42 -31.32
C ILE A 283 -1.04 10.46 -29.84
N GLY A 284 -2.24 10.00 -29.46
CA GLY A 284 -2.61 9.86 -28.06
C GLY A 284 -2.33 8.46 -27.50
N PHE A 285 -2.59 8.29 -26.21
CA PHE A 285 -2.59 6.98 -25.56
C PHE A 285 -3.56 6.93 -24.38
N THR A 286 -3.90 5.73 -23.94
CA THR A 286 -4.72 5.49 -22.74
C THR A 286 -3.86 5.24 -21.52
N PHE A 287 -2.91 4.31 -21.63
CA PHE A 287 -2.10 3.84 -20.51
C PHE A 287 -0.63 4.28 -20.63
N SER A 288 0.02 3.94 -21.73
CA SER A 288 1.42 4.28 -21.99
C SER A 288 1.76 4.17 -23.47
N ALA A 289 2.83 4.86 -23.91
CA ALA A 289 3.18 4.99 -25.33
C ALA A 289 3.88 3.74 -25.91
N GLY A 290 3.28 2.57 -25.77
CA GLY A 290 3.72 1.32 -26.39
C GLY A 290 3.07 1.05 -27.74
N LEU A 291 3.46 -0.07 -28.36
CA LEU A 291 2.97 -0.50 -29.68
C LEU A 291 1.45 -0.72 -29.71
N LEU A 292 0.86 -1.10 -28.57
CA LEU A 292 -0.60 -1.28 -28.44
C LEU A 292 -1.32 0.05 -28.68
N ASP A 293 -0.98 1.08 -27.93
CA ASP A 293 -1.59 2.40 -28.07
C ASP A 293 -1.17 3.08 -29.38
N PHE A 294 0.06 2.85 -29.85
CA PHE A 294 0.51 3.29 -31.17
C PHE A 294 -0.37 2.74 -32.31
N THR A 295 -0.76 1.49 -32.20
CA THR A 295 -1.65 0.87 -33.20
C THR A 295 -3.06 1.45 -33.12
N LEU A 296 -3.63 1.57 -31.92
CA LEU A 296 -5.02 2.02 -31.72
C LEU A 296 -5.19 3.51 -32.06
N PHE A 297 -4.29 4.35 -31.59
CA PHE A 297 -4.42 5.80 -31.67
C PHE A 297 -3.50 6.48 -32.71
N GLY A 298 -2.58 5.72 -33.28
CA GLY A 298 -1.73 6.15 -34.38
C GLY A 298 -2.17 5.55 -35.71
N ILE A 299 -1.92 4.26 -35.91
CA ILE A 299 -2.09 3.57 -37.19
C ILE A 299 -3.56 3.53 -37.62
N LEU A 300 -4.46 3.06 -36.73
CA LEU A 300 -5.89 2.88 -37.04
C LEU A 300 -6.61 4.21 -37.26
N GLN A 301 -6.12 5.33 -36.72
CA GLN A 301 -6.68 6.65 -36.96
C GLN A 301 -6.26 7.25 -38.31
N GLY A 302 -5.27 6.65 -38.95
CA GLY A 302 -4.75 7.08 -40.25
C GLY A 302 -3.67 8.18 -40.17
N ASN A 303 -2.80 8.20 -41.17
CA ASN A 303 -1.66 9.12 -41.18
C ASN A 303 -2.07 10.60 -41.30
N ALA A 304 -3.19 10.90 -41.95
CA ALA A 304 -3.69 12.26 -42.07
C ALA A 304 -4.01 12.91 -40.69
N LYS A 305 -4.54 12.13 -39.75
CA LYS A 305 -4.88 12.60 -38.40
C LYS A 305 -3.70 12.62 -37.44
N THR A 306 -2.71 11.74 -37.62
CA THR A 306 -1.73 11.45 -36.56
C THR A 306 -0.27 11.65 -36.96
N ASN A 307 0.05 11.67 -38.25
CA ASN A 307 1.42 11.60 -38.78
C ASN A 307 2.25 10.42 -38.26
N TRP A 308 1.61 9.25 -38.00
CA TRP A 308 2.25 8.09 -37.38
C TRP A 308 3.44 7.54 -38.17
N MET A 309 3.47 7.66 -39.52
CA MET A 309 4.60 7.21 -40.35
C MET A 309 5.91 7.91 -39.96
N ILE A 310 5.81 9.18 -39.55
CA ILE A 310 6.97 9.96 -39.08
C ILE A 310 7.57 9.33 -37.82
N VAL A 311 6.74 8.81 -36.92
CA VAL A 311 7.22 8.13 -35.70
C VAL A 311 8.03 6.88 -36.04
N VAL A 312 7.61 6.10 -37.04
CA VAL A 312 8.37 4.91 -37.48
C VAL A 312 9.73 5.34 -38.06
N LEU A 313 9.73 6.36 -38.92
CA LEU A 313 10.97 6.86 -39.53
C LEU A 313 11.94 7.41 -38.47
N LEU A 314 11.45 8.27 -37.58
CA LEU A 314 12.23 8.80 -36.47
C LEU A 314 12.66 7.70 -35.51
N GLY A 315 11.77 6.75 -35.23
CA GLY A 315 12.05 5.61 -34.36
C GLY A 315 13.26 4.81 -34.84
N LEU A 316 13.35 4.53 -36.15
CA LEU A 316 14.53 3.87 -36.72
C LEU A 316 15.80 4.71 -36.53
N VAL A 317 15.73 6.03 -36.73
CA VAL A 317 16.88 6.92 -36.48
C VAL A 317 17.27 6.87 -35.01
N TYR A 318 16.32 7.04 -34.09
CA TYR A 318 16.59 7.00 -32.65
C TYR A 318 17.06 5.63 -32.15
N PHE A 319 16.61 4.53 -32.76
CA PHE A 319 17.15 3.20 -32.47
C PHE A 319 18.68 3.16 -32.68
N PHE A 320 19.16 3.65 -33.83
CA PHE A 320 20.60 3.69 -34.11
C PHE A 320 21.33 4.73 -33.29
N VAL A 321 20.72 5.87 -32.96
CA VAL A 321 21.30 6.88 -32.08
C VAL A 321 21.49 6.31 -30.67
N TYR A 322 20.46 5.71 -30.09
CA TYR A 322 20.55 5.07 -28.78
C TYR A 322 21.59 3.94 -28.77
N TYR A 323 21.54 3.07 -29.76
CA TYR A 323 22.51 2.00 -29.92
C TYR A 323 23.95 2.53 -29.97
N GLY A 324 24.21 3.51 -30.84
CA GLY A 324 25.57 4.05 -31.03
C GLY A 324 26.08 4.80 -29.82
N VAL A 325 25.26 5.69 -29.23
CA VAL A 325 25.63 6.49 -28.06
C VAL A 325 25.85 5.57 -26.84
N PHE A 326 24.94 4.64 -26.57
CA PHE A 326 25.08 3.71 -25.44
C PHE A 326 26.32 2.83 -25.61
N LYS A 327 26.52 2.22 -26.78
CA LYS A 327 27.69 1.40 -27.05
C LYS A 327 29.01 2.19 -26.89
N PHE A 328 29.06 3.41 -27.43
CA PHE A 328 30.22 4.29 -27.30
C PHE A 328 30.54 4.61 -25.84
N LEU A 329 29.54 5.00 -25.06
CA LEU A 329 29.73 5.35 -23.64
C LEU A 329 30.08 4.15 -22.80
N ILE A 330 29.47 2.99 -23.02
CA ILE A 330 29.76 1.74 -22.30
C ILE A 330 31.22 1.34 -22.51
N VAL A 331 31.69 1.39 -23.76
CA VAL A 331 33.06 0.99 -24.10
C VAL A 331 34.09 2.04 -23.62
N LYS A 332 33.80 3.33 -23.86
CA LYS A 332 34.73 4.43 -23.52
C LYS A 332 34.97 4.58 -22.02
N TYR A 333 33.92 4.45 -21.21
CA TYR A 333 34.00 4.67 -19.77
C TYR A 333 33.97 3.35 -18.96
N ASP A 334 34.09 2.21 -19.64
CA ASP A 334 34.01 0.86 -19.05
C ASP A 334 32.82 0.71 -18.06
N LEU A 335 31.62 1.17 -18.49
CA LEU A 335 30.45 1.15 -17.63
C LEU A 335 30.00 -0.29 -17.38
N LYS A 336 29.69 -0.61 -16.13
CA LYS A 336 29.34 -1.96 -15.67
C LYS A 336 27.85 -2.26 -15.90
N THR A 337 27.41 -2.20 -17.16
CA THR A 337 26.05 -2.57 -17.57
C THR A 337 25.79 -4.08 -17.39
N PRO A 338 24.53 -4.52 -17.41
CA PRO A 338 24.19 -5.94 -17.25
C PRO A 338 25.05 -6.86 -18.12
N GLY A 339 25.67 -7.86 -17.47
CA GLY A 339 26.56 -8.81 -18.11
C GLY A 339 28.01 -8.36 -18.30
N ARG A 340 28.40 -7.14 -17.88
CA ARG A 340 29.80 -6.66 -17.83
C ARG A 340 30.41 -6.69 -16.43
N ASP A 341 29.59 -6.80 -15.38
CA ASP A 341 30.07 -6.89 -14.02
C ASP A 341 30.42 -8.34 -13.67
N GLU A 342 31.67 -8.59 -13.35
CA GLU A 342 32.17 -9.89 -12.88
C GLU A 342 31.69 -10.19 -11.44
N SER A 343 31.26 -9.18 -10.69
CA SER A 343 30.80 -9.34 -9.31
C SER A 343 29.36 -9.88 -9.21
N ILE A 344 28.58 -9.82 -10.28
CA ILE A 344 27.29 -10.52 -10.35
C ILE A 344 27.56 -12.01 -10.69
N LYS A 345 28.27 -12.69 -9.81
CA LYS A 345 28.11 -14.13 -9.69
C LYS A 345 26.63 -14.37 -9.48
N VAL A 346 26.03 -14.95 -10.50
CA VAL A 346 24.68 -15.51 -10.53
C VAL A 346 24.06 -15.57 -9.14
N PHE A 347 22.97 -14.85 -8.96
CA PHE A 347 22.08 -15.12 -7.83
C PHE A 347 21.64 -16.57 -7.91
N ASP A 348 22.47 -17.45 -7.40
CA ASP A 348 22.13 -18.83 -7.17
C ASP A 348 21.20 -18.82 -5.97
N LYS A 349 19.90 -19.05 -6.22
CA LYS A 349 18.87 -19.13 -5.17
C LYS A 349 19.25 -20.07 -4.01
N LYS A 350 20.34 -20.83 -4.15
CA LYS A 350 20.85 -21.78 -3.15
C LYS A 350 21.93 -21.24 -2.21
N LYS A 351 22.38 -19.99 -2.31
CA LYS A 351 23.52 -19.47 -1.53
C LYS A 351 23.33 -18.11 -0.87
N TYR A 352 22.11 -17.58 -0.84
CA TYR A 352 21.76 -16.57 0.15
C TYR A 352 21.20 -17.30 1.36
N ASP A 353 22.11 -17.64 2.25
CA ASP A 353 21.79 -17.71 3.65
C ASP A 353 21.45 -16.27 4.07
N PHE A 354 20.18 -15.89 3.84
CA PHE A 354 19.59 -14.78 4.57
C PHE A 354 19.70 -15.23 6.02
N SER A 355 20.66 -14.70 6.75
CA SER A 355 20.64 -14.78 8.20
C SER A 355 19.35 -14.08 8.62
N PHE A 356 18.28 -14.88 8.67
CA PHE A 356 16.98 -14.48 9.13
C PHE A 356 17.16 -13.95 10.56
N ASP A 357 16.71 -12.73 10.83
CA ASP A 357 16.76 -12.17 12.16
C ASP A 357 15.80 -12.94 13.07
N LYS A 358 16.39 -13.82 13.89
CA LYS A 358 15.64 -14.67 14.84
C LYS A 358 14.85 -13.85 15.88
N SER A 359 15.11 -12.54 16.01
CA SER A 359 14.33 -11.65 16.88
C SER A 359 12.90 -11.42 16.37
N LEU A 360 12.64 -11.71 15.08
CA LEU A 360 11.30 -11.62 14.47
C LEU A 360 10.40 -12.81 14.80
N ILE A 361 10.92 -13.85 15.45
CA ILE A 361 10.11 -14.99 15.87
C ILE A 361 9.33 -14.59 17.13
N ASP A 362 8.02 -14.32 16.97
CA ASP A 362 7.11 -14.20 18.08
C ASP A 362 6.75 -15.61 18.62
N PRO A 363 7.14 -15.96 19.85
CA PRO A 363 6.93 -17.32 20.37
C PRO A 363 5.45 -17.70 20.44
N ARG A 364 4.57 -16.73 20.68
CA ARG A 364 3.13 -16.97 20.74
C ARG A 364 2.56 -17.32 19.36
N SER A 365 2.96 -16.58 18.33
CA SER A 365 2.56 -16.84 16.95
C SER A 365 3.10 -18.17 16.45
N GLN A 366 4.33 -18.54 16.81
CA GLN A 366 4.90 -19.85 16.51
C GLN A 366 4.08 -20.99 17.15
N MET A 367 3.75 -20.88 18.45
CA MET A 367 2.91 -21.86 19.13
C MET A 367 1.53 -22.01 18.50
N ILE A 368 0.93 -20.92 18.03
CA ILE A 368 -0.37 -20.97 17.35
C ILE A 368 -0.26 -21.70 16.01
N VAL A 369 0.75 -21.39 15.20
CA VAL A 369 0.97 -22.08 13.91
C VAL A 369 1.24 -23.56 14.12
N GLN A 370 2.09 -23.92 15.06
CA GLN A 370 2.35 -25.33 15.43
C GLN A 370 1.08 -26.02 15.95
N GLY A 371 0.32 -25.32 16.79
CA GLY A 371 -0.93 -25.83 17.37
C GLY A 371 -2.03 -26.05 16.34
N LEU A 372 -2.01 -25.32 15.24
CA LEU A 372 -2.91 -25.50 14.09
C LEU A 372 -2.42 -26.59 13.10
N GLY A 373 -1.27 -27.21 13.34
CA GLY A 373 -0.68 -28.25 12.48
C GLY A 373 0.20 -27.71 11.36
N GLY A 374 0.70 -26.46 11.48
CA GLY A 374 1.53 -25.77 10.49
C GLY A 374 0.74 -24.95 9.46
N ARG A 375 1.43 -24.05 8.76
CA ARG A 375 0.80 -23.14 7.78
C ARG A 375 0.07 -23.85 6.66
N SER A 376 0.53 -25.00 6.25
CA SER A 376 -0.09 -25.81 5.19
C SER A 376 -1.44 -26.40 5.57
N ASN A 377 -1.73 -26.52 6.88
CA ASN A 377 -2.94 -27.15 7.40
C ASN A 377 -4.16 -26.21 7.47
N PHE A 378 -3.97 -24.89 7.47
CA PHE A 378 -5.09 -23.95 7.42
C PHE A 378 -5.09 -23.13 6.14
N THR A 379 -6.29 -22.80 5.63
CA THR A 379 -6.48 -22.08 4.37
C THR A 379 -6.95 -20.66 4.57
N ASP A 380 -7.65 -20.41 5.67
CA ASP A 380 -8.19 -19.11 6.01
C ASP A 380 -8.00 -18.87 7.50
N LEU A 381 -7.61 -17.67 7.86
CA LEU A 381 -7.39 -17.25 9.23
C LEU A 381 -8.01 -15.87 9.42
N ASP A 382 -9.07 -15.79 10.21
CA ASP A 382 -9.77 -14.54 10.49
C ASP A 382 -9.97 -14.37 12.00
N CYS A 383 -10.32 -13.17 12.44
CA CYS A 383 -10.65 -12.92 13.84
C CYS A 383 -11.93 -12.12 14.00
N CYS A 384 -12.66 -12.39 15.07
CA CYS A 384 -13.68 -11.49 15.57
C CYS A 384 -13.20 -10.80 16.86
N ILE A 385 -14.10 -10.12 17.57
CA ILE A 385 -13.76 -9.32 18.78
C ILE A 385 -13.01 -10.14 19.84
N THR A 386 -13.34 -11.41 20.00
CA THR A 386 -12.81 -12.25 21.08
C THR A 386 -12.20 -13.57 20.60
N ARG A 387 -12.25 -13.89 19.31
CA ARG A 387 -11.91 -15.22 18.80
C ARG A 387 -11.06 -15.14 17.55
N LEU A 388 -10.05 -15.99 17.46
CA LEU A 388 -9.38 -16.35 16.22
C LEU A 388 -10.15 -17.51 15.57
N ARG A 389 -10.36 -17.46 14.26
CA ARG A 389 -11.05 -18.49 13.47
C ARG A 389 -10.15 -18.96 12.37
N ALA A 390 -10.01 -20.28 12.20
CA ALA A 390 -9.26 -20.87 11.10
C ALA A 390 -10.06 -21.97 10.42
N THR A 391 -9.95 -22.04 9.10
CA THR A 391 -10.43 -23.17 8.30
C THR A 391 -9.31 -24.19 8.18
N ILE A 392 -9.53 -25.40 8.66
CA ILE A 392 -8.53 -26.47 8.81
C ILE A 392 -8.74 -27.52 7.72
N LYS A 393 -7.66 -28.07 7.18
CA LYS A 393 -7.69 -29.15 6.18
C LYS A 393 -7.72 -30.53 6.83
N ASP A 394 -6.94 -30.72 7.88
CA ASP A 394 -6.79 -31.97 8.61
C ASP A 394 -6.85 -31.72 10.12
N ASP A 395 -7.97 -32.09 10.71
CA ASP A 395 -8.25 -31.89 12.14
C ASP A 395 -7.33 -32.72 13.03
N THR A 396 -6.74 -33.81 12.52
CA THR A 396 -5.85 -34.71 13.28
C THR A 396 -4.50 -34.07 13.61
N LEU A 397 -4.11 -33.01 12.89
CA LEU A 397 -2.87 -32.28 13.11
C LEU A 397 -2.98 -31.19 14.17
N ILE A 398 -4.18 -30.96 14.71
CA ILE A 398 -4.40 -29.92 15.72
C ILE A 398 -3.80 -30.38 17.06
N ASN A 399 -2.98 -29.51 17.66
CA ASN A 399 -2.45 -29.69 18.99
C ASN A 399 -3.06 -28.65 19.96
N GLU A 400 -4.16 -29.04 20.59
CA GLU A 400 -4.85 -28.18 21.57
C GLU A 400 -3.95 -27.78 22.75
N GLY A 401 -3.00 -28.65 23.15
CA GLY A 401 -2.07 -28.34 24.23
C GLY A 401 -1.17 -27.15 23.92
N LEU A 402 -0.69 -27.00 22.67
CA LEU A 402 0.07 -25.82 22.23
C LEU A 402 -0.82 -24.60 22.14
N LEU A 403 -2.05 -24.74 21.65
CA LEU A 403 -3.00 -23.63 21.58
C LEU A 403 -3.38 -23.11 22.97
N LYS A 404 -3.55 -24.00 23.97
CA LYS A 404 -3.76 -23.58 25.36
C LYS A 404 -2.52 -22.88 25.94
N LYS A 405 -1.31 -23.37 25.64
CA LYS A 405 -0.06 -22.74 26.06
C LYS A 405 0.13 -21.34 25.43
N SER A 406 -0.41 -21.09 24.26
CA SER A 406 -0.40 -19.76 23.63
C SER A 406 -1.33 -18.73 24.32
N GLY A 407 -2.03 -19.15 25.38
CA GLY A 407 -2.93 -18.29 26.15
C GLY A 407 -4.38 -18.31 25.67
N ALA A 408 -4.81 -19.35 24.95
CA ALA A 408 -6.21 -19.54 24.60
C ALA A 408 -7.05 -19.85 25.83
N ALA A 409 -8.10 -19.08 26.06
CA ALA A 409 -9.05 -19.31 27.17
C ALA A 409 -9.94 -20.54 26.90
N ALA A 410 -10.33 -20.76 25.63
CA ALA A 410 -11.07 -21.94 25.20
C ALA A 410 -10.83 -22.22 23.71
N ILE A 411 -11.00 -23.47 23.31
CA ILE A 411 -10.84 -23.94 21.93
C ILE A 411 -12.11 -24.69 21.56
N MET A 412 -12.68 -24.35 20.40
CA MET A 412 -13.88 -25.00 19.86
C MET A 412 -13.53 -25.59 18.49
N CYS A 413 -13.40 -26.89 18.42
CA CYS A 413 -13.17 -27.62 17.18
C CYS A 413 -14.52 -27.99 16.54
N GLN A 414 -14.64 -27.76 15.25
CA GLN A 414 -15.74 -28.18 14.39
C GLN A 414 -15.14 -28.86 13.15
N PRO A 415 -15.84 -29.73 12.45
CA PRO A 415 -15.32 -30.33 11.22
C PRO A 415 -14.78 -29.27 10.25
N ASN A 416 -13.51 -29.37 9.90
CA ASN A 416 -12.76 -28.44 9.05
C ASN A 416 -12.69 -26.98 9.55
N ALA A 417 -12.95 -26.70 10.83
CA ALA A 417 -12.87 -25.36 11.38
C ALA A 417 -12.52 -25.36 12.86
N ILE A 418 -11.76 -24.35 13.29
CA ILE A 418 -11.42 -24.15 14.70
C ILE A 418 -11.67 -22.70 15.10
N GLN A 419 -12.18 -22.51 16.31
CA GLN A 419 -12.30 -21.20 16.94
C GLN A 419 -11.51 -21.21 18.25
N ILE A 420 -10.59 -20.25 18.38
CA ILE A 420 -9.70 -20.12 19.54
C ILE A 420 -10.05 -18.81 20.23
N ILE A 421 -10.45 -18.88 21.49
CA ILE A 421 -10.91 -17.73 22.26
C ILE A 421 -9.73 -17.10 22.99
N TYR A 422 -9.37 -15.87 22.63
CA TYR A 422 -8.33 -15.08 23.27
C TYR A 422 -8.87 -13.83 23.97
N GLY A 423 -10.19 -13.63 23.97
CA GLY A 423 -10.80 -12.43 24.51
C GLY A 423 -10.46 -11.16 23.68
N PRO A 424 -10.41 -9.96 24.30
CA PRO A 424 -10.17 -8.70 23.59
C PRO A 424 -8.86 -8.67 22.80
N GLN A 425 -7.88 -9.49 23.17
CA GLN A 425 -6.57 -9.58 22.50
C GLN A 425 -6.58 -10.28 21.13
N ALA A 426 -7.70 -10.88 20.72
CA ALA A 426 -7.77 -11.68 19.48
C ALA A 426 -7.30 -10.90 18.23
N SER A 427 -7.62 -9.62 18.13
CA SER A 427 -7.19 -8.76 17.02
C SER A 427 -5.67 -8.54 16.98
N ASN A 428 -5.08 -8.23 18.15
CA ASN A 428 -3.63 -8.02 18.26
C ASN A 428 -2.84 -9.31 18.00
N ILE A 429 -3.38 -10.46 18.46
CA ILE A 429 -2.79 -11.79 18.18
C ILE A 429 -2.84 -12.08 16.68
N LYS A 430 -3.96 -11.78 16.02
CA LYS A 430 -4.09 -11.98 14.57
C LYS A 430 -3.07 -11.14 13.80
N THR A 431 -2.89 -9.87 14.17
CA THR A 431 -1.91 -8.97 13.55
C THR A 431 -0.48 -9.52 13.70
N LYS A 432 -0.08 -9.92 14.90
CA LYS A 432 1.25 -10.53 15.14
C LYS A 432 1.44 -11.83 14.40
N LEU A 433 0.39 -12.65 14.31
CA LEU A 433 0.41 -13.90 13.59
C LEU A 433 0.56 -13.70 12.08
N ASP A 434 -0.09 -12.68 11.51
CA ASP A 434 0.08 -12.30 10.11
C ASP A 434 1.51 -11.80 9.84
N GLU A 435 2.07 -10.97 10.73
CA GLU A 435 3.46 -10.52 10.64
C GLU A 435 4.44 -11.69 10.72
N TYR A 436 4.21 -12.63 11.63
CA TYR A 436 5.00 -13.85 11.75
C TYR A 436 4.95 -14.66 10.46
N MET A 437 3.76 -14.89 9.90
CA MET A 437 3.60 -15.65 8.65
C MET A 437 4.24 -14.97 7.43
N LEU A 438 4.30 -13.64 7.40
CA LEU A 438 4.92 -12.87 6.30
C LEU A 438 6.44 -12.84 6.39
N ASN A 439 6.99 -12.73 7.59
CA ASN A 439 8.41 -12.41 7.79
C ASN A 439 9.25 -13.63 8.20
N VAL A 440 8.64 -14.67 8.77
CA VAL A 440 9.34 -15.86 9.23
C VAL A 440 9.22 -16.99 8.18
N PRO A 441 10.32 -17.62 7.73
CA PRO A 441 10.26 -18.76 6.83
C PRO A 441 9.54 -19.96 7.46
N GLU A 442 8.80 -20.75 6.66
CA GLU A 442 8.06 -21.94 7.13
C GLU A 442 8.94 -22.98 7.83
N SER A 443 10.22 -23.05 7.47
CA SER A 443 11.19 -23.96 8.11
C SER A 443 11.37 -23.70 9.61
N TYR A 444 11.01 -22.51 10.10
CA TYR A 444 11.09 -22.15 11.51
C TYR A 444 9.81 -22.44 12.30
N ASP A 445 8.73 -22.85 11.65
CA ASP A 445 7.46 -23.14 12.34
C ASP A 445 7.59 -24.30 13.34
N PHE A 446 8.49 -25.26 13.08
CA PHE A 446 8.74 -26.45 13.89
C PHE A 446 10.16 -26.50 14.47
N GLU A 447 10.96 -25.41 14.39
CA GLU A 447 12.22 -25.38 15.15
C GLU A 447 11.92 -25.37 16.65
N ASP A 448 12.27 -26.46 17.33
CA ASP A 448 12.24 -26.55 18.78
C ASP A 448 13.30 -25.60 19.37
N LYS A 449 12.88 -24.38 19.70
CA LYS A 449 13.49 -23.69 20.82
C LYS A 449 12.78 -24.22 22.05
N GLU A 450 13.53 -24.79 23.00
CA GLU A 450 13.09 -24.82 24.39
C GLU A 450 12.67 -23.38 24.74
N VAL A 451 11.36 -23.13 24.67
CA VAL A 451 10.77 -21.97 25.29
C VAL A 451 10.95 -22.24 26.78
N VAL A 452 12.02 -21.68 27.34
CA VAL A 452 12.12 -21.54 28.79
C VAL A 452 10.98 -20.61 29.16
N LEU A 453 9.83 -21.20 29.35
CA LEU A 453 8.75 -20.60 30.11
C LEU A 453 9.35 -20.40 31.50
N GLU A 454 9.54 -19.13 31.87
CA GLU A 454 9.86 -18.78 33.25
C GLU A 454 8.95 -19.60 34.14
N THR A 455 9.59 -20.40 35.00
CA THR A 455 8.96 -21.28 35.95
C THR A 455 7.85 -20.53 36.65
N LYS A 456 6.64 -21.14 36.63
CA LYS A 456 5.48 -20.73 37.39
C LYS A 456 5.93 -20.27 38.78
N THR A 457 5.78 -19.00 39.07
CA THR A 457 5.79 -18.53 40.45
C THR A 457 4.66 -19.28 41.13
N GLN A 458 4.97 -20.11 42.11
CA GLN A 458 3.94 -20.72 42.95
C GLN A 458 3.25 -19.58 43.69
N LEU A 459 2.02 -19.30 43.28
CA LEU A 459 1.20 -18.27 43.91
C LEU A 459 0.52 -18.91 45.10
N GLU A 460 0.82 -18.46 46.31
CA GLU A 460 0.07 -18.81 47.51
C GLU A 460 -1.15 -17.90 47.58
N LEU A 461 -2.34 -18.47 47.55
CA LEU A 461 -3.60 -17.78 47.69
C LEU A 461 -4.20 -18.04 49.07
N GLU A 462 -4.59 -16.95 49.74
CA GLU A 462 -5.40 -17.08 50.95
C GLU A 462 -6.84 -17.42 50.58
N CYS A 463 -7.57 -18.05 51.49
CA CYS A 463 -8.95 -18.43 51.25
C CYS A 463 -9.85 -17.16 51.16
N LEU A 464 -10.55 -17.01 50.05
CA LEU A 464 -11.43 -15.89 49.76
C LEU A 464 -12.58 -15.72 50.73
N VAL A 465 -13.11 -16.82 51.27
CA VAL A 465 -14.26 -16.88 52.15
C VAL A 465 -14.16 -18.13 53.02
N ASN A 466 -14.59 -18.02 54.26
CA ASN A 466 -14.66 -19.19 55.14
C ASN A 466 -15.75 -20.17 54.66
N GLY A 467 -15.37 -21.40 54.37
CA GLY A 467 -16.32 -22.37 53.86
C GLY A 467 -15.72 -23.73 53.50
N GLU A 468 -16.54 -24.63 53.00
CA GLU A 468 -16.15 -25.94 52.53
C GLU A 468 -15.65 -25.84 51.09
N VAL A 469 -14.40 -26.24 50.83
CA VAL A 469 -13.78 -26.23 49.53
C VAL A 469 -14.13 -27.52 48.77
N MET A 470 -14.63 -27.36 47.56
CA MET A 470 -15.02 -28.46 46.68
C MET A 470 -14.36 -28.29 45.28
N PRO A 471 -14.24 -29.37 44.50
CA PRO A 471 -13.81 -29.28 43.11
C PRO A 471 -14.72 -28.35 42.29
N ILE A 472 -14.14 -27.62 41.36
CA ILE A 472 -14.91 -26.67 40.50
C ILE A 472 -15.90 -27.41 39.59
N GLU A 473 -15.65 -28.67 39.32
CA GLU A 473 -16.50 -29.57 38.53
C GLU A 473 -17.88 -29.79 39.18
N ASP A 474 -17.97 -29.59 40.51
CA ASP A 474 -19.22 -29.70 41.28
C ASP A 474 -20.04 -28.40 41.26
N ALA A 475 -19.60 -27.39 40.53
CA ALA A 475 -20.31 -26.13 40.41
C ALA A 475 -21.65 -26.30 39.67
N THR A 476 -22.67 -25.62 40.17
CA THR A 476 -24.01 -25.63 39.55
C THR A 476 -24.09 -24.97 38.18
N ASP A 477 -23.19 -24.00 37.92
CA ASP A 477 -23.06 -23.36 36.63
C ASP A 477 -22.13 -24.18 35.72
N SER A 478 -22.65 -24.58 34.55
CA SER A 478 -21.96 -25.38 33.57
C SER A 478 -20.70 -24.74 32.99
N MET A 479 -20.62 -23.39 32.95
CA MET A 479 -19.44 -22.69 32.46
C MET A 479 -18.25 -22.85 33.41
N PHE A 480 -18.50 -22.87 34.71
CA PHE A 480 -17.45 -23.12 35.71
C PHE A 480 -17.18 -24.63 35.89
N ALA A 481 -18.21 -25.45 35.94
CA ALA A 481 -18.06 -26.90 36.05
C ALA A 481 -17.23 -27.50 34.92
N HIS A 482 -17.35 -26.98 33.69
CA HIS A 482 -16.55 -27.43 32.54
C HIS A 482 -15.25 -26.61 32.35
N LYS A 483 -14.86 -25.78 33.32
CA LYS A 483 -13.63 -24.95 33.32
C LYS A 483 -13.53 -24.01 32.11
N LEU A 484 -14.65 -23.61 31.53
CA LEU A 484 -14.68 -22.72 30.34
C LEU A 484 -14.22 -21.30 30.66
N MET A 485 -14.24 -20.91 31.95
CA MET A 485 -13.79 -19.59 32.41
C MET A 485 -12.42 -19.66 33.13
N GLY A 486 -11.76 -20.81 33.14
CA GLY A 486 -10.50 -21.08 33.81
C GLY A 486 -10.62 -22.22 34.80
N ASP A 487 -9.49 -22.68 35.35
CA ASP A 487 -9.45 -23.65 36.43
C ASP A 487 -9.58 -22.95 37.79
N GLY A 488 -10.11 -23.66 38.81
CA GLY A 488 -10.33 -23.05 40.10
C GLY A 488 -10.93 -24.02 41.11
N ILE A 489 -11.52 -23.46 42.18
CA ILE A 489 -12.21 -24.18 43.24
C ILE A 489 -13.60 -23.58 43.46
N MET A 490 -14.53 -24.38 43.91
CA MET A 490 -15.82 -23.95 44.42
C MET A 490 -15.76 -23.93 45.96
N ILE A 491 -16.32 -22.86 46.57
CA ILE A 491 -16.41 -22.75 48.05
C ILE A 491 -17.88 -22.59 48.44
N ARG A 492 -18.36 -23.44 49.34
CA ARG A 492 -19.65 -23.24 50.00
C ARG A 492 -19.44 -22.37 51.23
N PRO A 493 -19.85 -21.12 51.24
CA PRO A 493 -19.52 -20.19 52.31
C PRO A 493 -20.27 -20.52 53.63
N CYS A 494 -19.58 -20.36 54.73
CA CYS A 494 -20.17 -20.43 56.08
C CYS A 494 -20.52 -19.05 56.63
N ASP A 495 -19.94 -17.97 56.07
CA ASP A 495 -20.22 -16.60 56.41
C ASP A 495 -20.33 -15.72 55.12
N GLY A 496 -20.68 -14.45 55.27
CA GLY A 496 -20.88 -13.52 54.16
C GLY A 496 -19.69 -12.57 53.89
N VAL A 497 -18.52 -12.84 54.49
CA VAL A 497 -17.35 -11.97 54.33
C VAL A 497 -16.42 -12.55 53.26
N VAL A 498 -16.18 -11.74 52.22
CA VAL A 498 -15.24 -12.06 51.13
C VAL A 498 -14.02 -11.15 51.28
N VAL A 499 -12.83 -11.75 51.33
CA VAL A 499 -11.54 -11.05 51.41
C VAL A 499 -10.72 -11.24 50.14
N ALA A 500 -9.78 -10.34 49.88
CA ALA A 500 -8.87 -10.50 48.74
C ALA A 500 -7.93 -11.70 49.04
N PRO A 501 -7.78 -12.63 48.08
CA PRO A 501 -6.97 -13.85 48.27
C PRO A 501 -5.46 -13.58 48.12
N CYS A 502 -5.07 -12.45 47.64
CA CYS A 502 -3.68 -12.03 47.44
C CYS A 502 -3.62 -10.52 47.15
N ASP A 503 -2.41 -9.96 47.19
CA ASP A 503 -2.17 -8.61 46.68
C ASP A 503 -2.40 -8.56 45.16
N GLY A 504 -3.10 -7.53 44.69
CA GLY A 504 -3.41 -7.35 43.28
C GLY A 504 -4.23 -6.09 43.00
N VAL A 505 -4.51 -5.85 41.73
CA VAL A 505 -5.34 -4.73 41.28
C VAL A 505 -6.70 -5.24 40.86
N ILE A 506 -7.77 -4.65 41.41
CA ILE A 506 -9.13 -4.98 40.96
C ILE A 506 -9.29 -4.50 39.52
N SER A 507 -9.35 -5.45 38.59
CA SER A 507 -9.47 -5.19 37.16
C SER A 507 -10.92 -5.10 36.66
N MET A 508 -11.85 -5.74 37.39
CA MET A 508 -13.25 -5.76 37.03
C MET A 508 -14.15 -5.92 38.26
N ILE A 509 -15.20 -5.13 38.33
CA ILE A 509 -16.35 -5.37 39.23
C ILE A 509 -17.61 -5.33 38.39
N TYR A 510 -18.37 -6.41 38.41
CA TYR A 510 -19.65 -6.45 37.68
C TYR A 510 -20.67 -5.50 38.35
N PRO A 511 -21.57 -4.83 37.59
CA PRO A 511 -22.51 -3.87 38.15
C PRO A 511 -23.37 -4.45 39.30
N THR A 512 -23.71 -5.71 39.23
CA THR A 512 -24.46 -6.45 40.27
C THR A 512 -23.57 -6.98 41.42
N LYS A 513 -22.24 -6.72 41.37
CA LYS A 513 -21.24 -7.11 42.35
C LYS A 513 -21.11 -8.62 42.63
N HIS A 514 -21.66 -9.46 41.74
CA HIS A 514 -21.58 -10.92 41.84
C HIS A 514 -20.27 -11.49 41.22
N ALA A 515 -19.51 -10.67 40.50
CA ALA A 515 -18.23 -11.07 39.94
C ALA A 515 -17.18 -9.96 40.11
N ILE A 516 -15.97 -10.35 40.54
CA ILE A 516 -14.83 -9.47 40.76
C ILE A 516 -13.60 -10.10 40.14
N GLY A 517 -12.90 -9.37 39.28
CA GLY A 517 -11.63 -9.76 38.71
C GLY A 517 -10.47 -9.06 39.44
N ILE A 518 -9.43 -9.81 39.77
CA ILE A 518 -8.19 -9.31 40.40
C ILE A 518 -7.03 -9.72 39.51
N THR A 519 -6.29 -8.73 39.02
CA THR A 519 -5.04 -8.95 38.25
C THR A 519 -3.87 -8.91 39.21
N ILE A 520 -3.07 -9.96 39.24
CA ILE A 520 -1.92 -10.12 40.13
C ILE A 520 -0.65 -9.66 39.40
N ASP A 521 -0.47 -10.12 38.18
CA ASP A 521 0.63 -9.74 37.30
C ASP A 521 0.15 -9.69 35.83
N ASP A 522 1.05 -9.43 34.88
CA ASP A 522 0.73 -9.28 33.45
C ASP A 522 0.11 -10.55 32.84
N ASN A 523 0.23 -11.71 33.49
CA ASN A 523 -0.19 -13.02 32.99
C ASN A 523 -1.24 -13.71 33.86
N THR A 524 -1.51 -13.20 35.07
CA THR A 524 -2.35 -13.90 36.06
C THR A 524 -3.51 -13.02 36.51
N CYS A 525 -4.72 -13.51 36.31
CA CYS A 525 -5.95 -12.88 36.76
C CYS A 525 -6.82 -13.92 37.49
N LEU A 526 -7.31 -13.54 38.66
CA LEU A 526 -8.30 -14.31 39.42
C LEU A 526 -9.70 -13.74 39.17
N LEU A 527 -10.66 -14.59 38.91
CA LEU A 527 -12.07 -14.24 38.80
C LEU A 527 -12.85 -14.88 39.95
N TYR A 528 -13.34 -14.07 40.84
CA TYR A 528 -14.33 -14.49 41.84
C TYR A 528 -15.73 -14.28 41.26
N THR A 529 -16.64 -15.26 41.43
CA THR A 529 -18.03 -15.12 41.05
C THR A 529 -18.93 -15.87 42.05
N SER A 530 -20.09 -15.28 42.32
CA SER A 530 -21.18 -15.93 43.07
C SER A 530 -22.42 -16.01 42.20
N PRO A 531 -23.35 -16.94 42.47
CA PRO A 531 -24.61 -17.01 41.74
C PRO A 531 -25.32 -15.66 41.73
N SER A 532 -25.74 -15.21 40.53
CA SER A 532 -26.52 -13.98 40.41
C SER A 532 -27.85 -14.12 41.17
N PRO A 533 -28.35 -13.01 41.79
CA PRO A 533 -29.68 -13.05 42.40
C PRO A 533 -30.82 -13.45 41.45
N ARG A 534 -30.57 -13.45 40.14
CA ARG A 534 -31.53 -13.93 39.13
C ARG A 534 -31.50 -15.43 38.92
N ASP A 535 -30.44 -16.11 39.35
CA ASP A 535 -30.27 -17.58 39.16
C ASP A 535 -30.77 -18.39 40.37
N ILE A 536 -31.28 -17.72 41.39
CA ILE A 536 -31.82 -18.28 42.64
C ILE A 536 -33.36 -18.28 42.68
N SER A 537 -34.02 -17.88 41.58
CA SER A 537 -35.51 -17.86 41.51
C SER A 537 -36.08 -19.08 40.80
#